data_193757efa5724552c126c3116d92cf61
#
_entry.id   193757efa5724552c126c3116d92cf61
#
_cell.length_a   1.000
_cell.length_b   1.000
_cell.length_c   1.000
_cell.angle_alpha   90.00
_cell.angle_beta   90.00
_cell.angle_gamma   90.00
#
_symmetry.space_group_name_H-M   'P 1'
#
loop_
_entity.id
_entity.type
_entity.pdbx_description
1 polymer ?
#
loop_
_entity_poly.entity_id
_entity_poly.type
_entity_poly.pdbx_seq_one_letter_code
_entity_poly.pdbx_strand_id
1 'polypeptide(L)'
;MDTNYIIETKNLTKQYGSQKSVADLNIHVKRGRIYGLLGRNGAGKTTTMKMLLNLIEPTSGSIRIFNRDIRLEEKKILPRIGSLIESPGFYPNLTGTENLRIFAKLRGIPRTDAIEQALKLVNLPYKDKKLYSQYSLGMKQRLAIALAVMHDPEILILDEPINGLDPIGIAEIRTFIEDLSKNRGKTILISSHILSEIAVLADDIGIIDKGVLIEEGSMKELEEKNGKYI
;
A
#
# COMPACT_ATOMS: atom_id res chain seq x y z
N MET A 1 -23.43 0.20 12.22
CA MET A 1 -22.31 0.26 11.28
C MET A 1 -21.27 -0.72 11.79
N ASP A 2 -20.85 -1.63 10.96
CA ASP A 2 -19.93 -2.68 11.38
C ASP A 2 -18.57 -2.05 11.71
N THR A 3 -18.16 -2.09 12.98
CA THR A 3 -16.95 -1.43 13.49
C THR A 3 -15.65 -2.11 13.05
N ASN A 4 -15.76 -3.09 12.16
CA ASN A 4 -14.66 -3.97 11.78
C ASN A 4 -13.84 -3.45 10.58
N TYR A 5 -14.37 -2.51 9.79
CA TYR A 5 -13.66 -1.95 8.63
C TYR A 5 -12.86 -0.71 9.01
N ILE A 6 -11.57 -0.71 8.62
CA ILE A 6 -10.67 0.41 8.87
C ILE A 6 -10.59 1.37 7.67
N ILE A 7 -10.82 0.84 6.44
CA ILE A 7 -11.01 1.61 5.20
C ILE A 7 -12.34 1.17 4.59
N GLU A 8 -13.15 2.14 4.20
CA GLU A 8 -14.45 1.92 3.59
C GLU A 8 -14.69 2.99 2.51
N THR A 9 -15.12 2.57 1.32
CA THR A 9 -15.54 3.51 0.28
C THR A 9 -16.99 3.29 -0.08
N LYS A 10 -17.69 4.37 -0.44
CA LYS A 10 -19.10 4.29 -0.84
C LYS A 10 -19.28 5.02 -2.17
N ASN A 11 -19.65 4.25 -3.21
CA ASN A 11 -19.91 4.71 -4.58
C ASN A 11 -18.78 5.61 -5.10
N LEU A 12 -17.52 5.24 -4.76
CA LEU A 12 -16.35 6.04 -5.06
C LEU A 12 -16.13 6.09 -6.56
N THR A 13 -16.13 7.29 -7.13
CA THR A 13 -15.99 7.51 -8.56
C THR A 13 -14.94 8.55 -8.86
N LYS A 14 -14.08 8.27 -9.85
CA LYS A 14 -13.16 9.24 -10.45
C LYS A 14 -13.32 9.27 -11.94
N GLN A 15 -13.62 10.45 -12.46
CA GLN A 15 -13.78 10.71 -13.90
C GLN A 15 -12.76 11.78 -14.35
N TYR A 16 -12.13 11.53 -15.48
CA TYR A 16 -11.27 12.46 -16.18
C TYR A 16 -11.87 12.73 -17.58
N GLY A 17 -12.39 13.94 -17.79
CA GLY A 17 -13.13 14.26 -19.01
C GLY A 17 -14.33 13.31 -19.18
N SER A 18 -14.38 12.57 -20.28
CA SER A 18 -15.43 11.57 -20.56
C SER A 18 -15.12 10.16 -19.99
N GLN A 19 -13.89 9.91 -19.53
CA GLN A 19 -13.47 8.59 -19.08
C GLN A 19 -13.61 8.43 -17.57
N LYS A 20 -14.34 7.42 -17.11
CA LYS A 20 -14.35 6.98 -15.71
C LYS A 20 -13.19 6.03 -15.47
N SER A 21 -12.21 6.45 -14.65
CA SER A 21 -11.11 5.61 -14.19
C SER A 21 -11.49 4.71 -13.03
N VAL A 22 -12.44 5.14 -12.21
CA VAL A 22 -13.06 4.39 -11.12
C VAL A 22 -14.56 4.74 -11.13
N ALA A 23 -15.42 3.73 -11.02
CA ALA A 23 -16.87 3.88 -11.10
C ALA A 23 -17.56 3.11 -9.96
N ASP A 24 -18.25 3.84 -9.10
CA ASP A 24 -19.09 3.34 -8.02
C ASP A 24 -18.42 2.25 -7.14
N LEU A 25 -17.12 2.42 -6.86
CA LEU A 25 -16.29 1.47 -6.12
C LEU A 25 -16.66 1.45 -4.63
N ASN A 26 -16.96 0.26 -4.13
CA ASN A 26 -17.28 0.01 -2.72
C ASN A 26 -16.31 -1.07 -2.19
N ILE A 27 -15.25 -0.67 -1.48
CA ILE A 27 -14.29 -1.59 -0.86
C ILE A 27 -14.35 -1.52 0.66
N HIS A 28 -14.05 -2.66 1.31
CA HIS A 28 -14.19 -2.86 2.74
C HIS A 28 -12.96 -3.55 3.32
N VAL A 29 -11.97 -2.75 3.77
CA VAL A 29 -10.72 -3.28 4.33
C VAL A 29 -10.88 -3.50 5.84
N LYS A 30 -10.70 -4.74 6.29
CA LYS A 30 -10.76 -5.11 7.71
C LYS A 30 -9.46 -4.74 8.42
N ARG A 31 -9.59 -4.38 9.71
CA ARG A 31 -8.42 -4.07 10.56
C ARG A 31 -7.51 -5.28 10.75
N GLY A 32 -6.19 -5.06 10.70
CA GLY A 32 -5.17 -6.08 10.97
C GLY A 32 -5.07 -7.18 9.92
N ARG A 33 -5.60 -6.94 8.71
CA ARG A 33 -5.58 -7.90 7.61
C ARG A 33 -4.86 -7.33 6.39
N ILE A 34 -4.47 -8.22 5.50
CA ILE A 34 -3.92 -7.88 4.19
C ILE A 34 -5.05 -7.95 3.17
N TYR A 35 -5.36 -6.80 2.56
CA TYR A 35 -6.34 -6.69 1.48
C TYR A 35 -5.62 -6.53 0.14
N GLY A 36 -5.85 -7.45 -0.78
CA GLY A 36 -5.32 -7.42 -2.14
C GLY A 36 -6.29 -6.74 -3.10
N LEU A 37 -5.86 -5.67 -3.77
CA LEU A 37 -6.60 -5.06 -4.88
C LEU A 37 -6.03 -5.56 -6.20
N LEU A 38 -6.67 -6.57 -6.78
CA LEU A 38 -6.26 -7.23 -8.02
C LEU A 38 -6.90 -6.58 -9.25
N GLY A 39 -6.14 -6.38 -10.31
CA GLY A 39 -6.67 -5.91 -11.58
C GLY A 39 -5.58 -5.62 -12.60
N ARG A 40 -5.92 -5.65 -13.88
CA ARG A 40 -5.00 -5.36 -14.98
C ARG A 40 -4.44 -3.93 -14.89
N ASN A 41 -3.37 -3.65 -15.62
CA ASN A 41 -2.87 -2.28 -15.77
C ASN A 41 -3.97 -1.40 -16.37
N GLY A 42 -4.17 -0.20 -15.76
CA GLY A 42 -5.26 0.70 -16.15
C GLY A 42 -6.64 0.36 -15.57
N ALA A 43 -6.77 -0.69 -14.73
CA ALA A 43 -8.06 -1.06 -14.13
C ALA A 43 -8.58 -0.08 -13.06
N GLY A 44 -7.75 0.90 -12.62
CA GLY A 44 -8.15 1.89 -11.62
C GLY A 44 -7.51 1.73 -10.23
N LYS A 45 -6.62 0.74 -10.03
CA LYS A 45 -5.96 0.46 -8.73
C LYS A 45 -5.22 1.68 -8.16
N THR A 46 -4.25 2.21 -8.91
CA THR A 46 -3.47 3.39 -8.51
C THR A 46 -4.36 4.62 -8.29
N THR A 47 -5.37 4.83 -9.14
CA THR A 47 -6.35 5.92 -8.98
C THR A 47 -7.12 5.78 -7.67
N THR A 48 -7.57 4.57 -7.35
CA THR A 48 -8.23 4.27 -6.08
C THR A 48 -7.33 4.57 -4.89
N MET A 49 -6.09 4.09 -4.91
CA MET A 49 -5.13 4.35 -3.83
C MET A 49 -4.79 5.84 -3.68
N LYS A 50 -4.65 6.58 -4.79
CA LYS A 50 -4.45 8.04 -4.76
C LYS A 50 -5.64 8.76 -4.11
N MET A 51 -6.87 8.33 -4.34
CA MET A 51 -8.06 8.89 -3.66
C MET A 51 -8.07 8.56 -2.17
N LEU A 52 -7.71 7.34 -1.77
CA LEU A 52 -7.59 6.94 -0.35
C LEU A 52 -6.55 7.76 0.41
N LEU A 53 -5.54 8.26 -0.28
CA LEU A 53 -4.49 9.12 0.29
C LEU A 53 -4.77 10.63 0.14
N ASN A 54 -5.96 10.99 -0.33
CA ASN A 54 -6.34 12.39 -0.63
C ASN A 54 -5.37 13.11 -1.59
N LEU A 55 -4.63 12.37 -2.42
CA LEU A 55 -3.74 12.91 -3.46
C LEU A 55 -4.52 13.40 -4.68
N ILE A 56 -5.70 12.86 -4.91
CA ILE A 56 -6.67 13.29 -5.92
C ILE A 56 -8.08 13.28 -5.32
N GLU A 57 -8.88 14.27 -5.63
CA GLU A 57 -10.28 14.31 -5.20
C GLU A 57 -11.15 13.34 -6.00
N PRO A 58 -12.05 12.58 -5.36
CA PRO A 58 -13.12 11.86 -6.03
C PRO A 58 -14.05 12.82 -6.80
N THR A 59 -14.57 12.36 -7.93
CA THR A 59 -15.66 13.08 -8.62
C THR A 59 -16.98 12.93 -7.86
N SER A 60 -17.22 11.77 -7.26
CA SER A 60 -18.36 11.51 -6.38
C SER A 60 -18.06 10.36 -5.41
N GLY A 61 -18.97 10.12 -4.46
CA GLY A 61 -18.79 9.12 -3.43
C GLY A 61 -18.05 9.63 -2.19
N SER A 62 -17.74 8.71 -1.28
CA SER A 62 -17.07 9.05 -0.02
C SER A 62 -16.06 7.98 0.38
N ILE A 63 -15.08 8.41 1.19
CA ILE A 63 -14.02 7.57 1.75
C ILE A 63 -14.00 7.77 3.26
N ARG A 64 -14.06 6.68 4.00
CA ARG A 64 -13.88 6.66 5.44
C ARG A 64 -12.69 5.81 5.82
N ILE A 65 -11.79 6.39 6.62
CA ILE A 65 -10.63 5.70 7.20
C ILE A 65 -10.62 5.97 8.69
N PHE A 66 -10.45 4.94 9.51
CA PHE A 66 -10.60 5.02 10.96
C PHE A 66 -11.99 5.57 11.39
N ASN A 67 -13.04 5.24 10.65
CA ASN A 67 -14.40 5.79 10.83
C ASN A 67 -14.53 7.31 10.62
N ARG A 68 -13.54 7.96 9.97
CA ARG A 68 -13.49 9.41 9.70
C ARG A 68 -13.54 9.67 8.20
N ASP A 69 -14.20 10.74 7.78
CA ASP A 69 -14.17 11.19 6.38
C ASP A 69 -12.80 11.78 6.07
N ILE A 70 -12.13 11.25 5.03
CA ILE A 70 -10.77 11.67 4.66
C ILE A 70 -10.69 13.15 4.27
N ARG A 71 -11.74 13.69 3.64
CA ARG A 71 -11.78 15.09 3.20
C ARG A 71 -11.89 16.08 4.37
N LEU A 72 -12.54 15.66 5.44
CA LEU A 72 -12.77 16.52 6.62
C LEU A 72 -11.67 16.40 7.68
N GLU A 73 -11.06 15.22 7.80
CA GLU A 73 -10.15 14.91 8.89
C GLU A 73 -8.78 14.38 8.41
N GLU A 74 -8.32 14.77 7.23
CA GLU A 74 -7.06 14.31 6.63
C GLU A 74 -5.86 14.42 7.58
N LYS A 75 -5.74 15.54 8.31
CA LYS A 75 -4.65 15.81 9.27
C LYS A 75 -4.61 14.82 10.43
N LYS A 76 -5.72 14.15 10.74
CA LYS A 76 -5.79 13.11 11.78
C LYS A 76 -5.60 11.71 11.20
N ILE A 77 -5.86 11.52 9.91
CA ILE A 77 -5.85 10.24 9.22
C ILE A 77 -4.47 9.98 8.59
N LEU A 78 -3.99 10.88 7.73
CA LEU A 78 -2.79 10.65 6.92
C LEU A 78 -1.51 10.39 7.73
N PRO A 79 -1.26 11.00 8.91
CA PRO A 79 -0.10 10.66 9.73
C PRO A 79 -0.05 9.20 10.23
N ARG A 80 -1.18 8.51 10.20
CA ARG A 80 -1.33 7.11 10.62
C ARG A 80 -1.24 6.11 9.44
N ILE A 81 -0.98 6.63 8.23
CA ILE A 81 -0.88 5.83 7.00
C ILE A 81 0.52 5.94 6.44
N GLY A 82 1.14 4.79 6.17
CA GLY A 82 2.32 4.68 5.33
C GLY A 82 1.91 4.35 3.91
N SER A 83 2.58 4.93 2.92
CA SER A 83 2.22 4.67 1.53
C SER A 83 3.43 4.55 0.62
N LEU A 84 3.29 3.70 -0.37
CA LEU A 84 4.17 3.58 -1.52
C LEU A 84 3.29 3.61 -2.77
N ILE A 85 3.19 4.80 -3.37
CA ILE A 85 2.51 5.03 -4.65
C ILE A 85 3.57 5.59 -5.59
N GLU A 86 3.89 4.84 -6.63
CA GLU A 86 4.99 5.16 -7.54
C GLU A 86 6.36 5.16 -6.82
N SER A 87 7.43 5.53 -7.52
CA SER A 87 8.78 5.54 -6.91
C SER A 87 8.99 6.83 -6.12
N PRO A 88 9.42 6.78 -4.85
CA PRO A 88 9.80 7.96 -4.11
C PRO A 88 10.92 8.74 -4.79
N GLY A 89 10.87 10.07 -4.72
CA GLY A 89 11.90 10.96 -5.25
C GLY A 89 13.16 10.97 -4.38
N PHE A 90 13.87 9.84 -4.29
CA PHE A 90 15.14 9.75 -3.58
C PHE A 90 16.27 10.44 -4.34
N TYR A 91 17.19 11.05 -3.62
CA TYR A 91 18.38 11.69 -4.17
C TYR A 91 19.42 10.64 -4.55
N PRO A 92 19.82 10.55 -5.83
CA PRO A 92 20.70 9.48 -6.32
C PRO A 92 22.12 9.55 -5.75
N ASN A 93 22.57 10.73 -5.35
CA ASN A 93 23.89 11.02 -4.79
C ASN A 93 23.97 10.94 -3.27
N LEU A 94 22.91 10.47 -2.61
CA LEU A 94 22.86 10.23 -1.18
C LEU A 94 22.73 8.73 -0.88
N THR A 95 23.18 8.32 0.30
CA THR A 95 22.96 6.97 0.82
C THR A 95 21.49 6.74 1.18
N GLY A 96 21.07 5.49 1.40
CA GLY A 96 19.71 5.19 1.87
C GLY A 96 19.39 5.87 3.20
N THR A 97 20.31 5.84 4.15
CA THR A 97 20.16 6.50 5.46
C THR A 97 20.00 8.01 5.35
N GLU A 98 20.80 8.66 4.50
CA GLU A 98 20.71 10.11 4.28
C GLU A 98 19.39 10.49 3.62
N ASN A 99 18.91 9.72 2.63
CA ASN A 99 17.61 9.90 2.02
C ASN A 99 16.50 9.82 3.08
N LEU A 100 16.46 8.75 3.88
CA LEU A 100 15.44 8.60 4.93
C LEU A 100 15.53 9.72 5.98
N ARG A 101 16.72 10.23 6.29
CA ARG A 101 16.89 11.36 7.22
C ARG A 101 16.23 12.64 6.73
N ILE A 102 16.27 12.92 5.43
CA ILE A 102 15.55 14.06 4.83
C ILE A 102 14.05 13.90 5.04
N PHE A 103 13.50 12.75 4.70
CA PHE A 103 12.07 12.50 4.85
C PHE A 103 11.62 12.45 6.33
N ALA A 104 12.45 11.94 7.24
CA ALA A 104 12.18 11.98 8.68
C ALA A 104 12.04 13.41 9.18
N LYS A 105 12.94 14.31 8.75
CA LYS A 105 12.85 15.74 9.08
C LYS A 105 11.59 16.39 8.50
N LEU A 106 11.28 16.13 7.24
CA LEU A 106 10.08 16.68 6.58
C LEU A 106 8.78 16.24 7.25
N ARG A 107 8.73 14.99 7.75
CA ARG A 107 7.56 14.44 8.46
C ARG A 107 7.55 14.76 9.95
N GLY A 108 8.57 15.43 10.49
CA GLY A 108 8.67 15.73 11.91
C GLY A 108 8.73 14.48 12.79
N ILE A 109 9.37 13.40 12.34
CA ILE A 109 9.48 12.15 13.10
C ILE A 109 10.46 12.34 14.26
N PRO A 110 9.99 12.30 15.52
CA PRO A 110 10.84 12.64 16.68
C PRO A 110 11.78 11.50 17.11
N ARG A 111 11.51 10.25 16.68
CA ARG A 111 12.28 9.07 17.07
C ARG A 111 13.64 9.05 16.42
N THR A 112 14.69 9.09 17.21
CA THR A 112 16.09 9.07 16.75
C THR A 112 16.49 7.74 16.11
N ASP A 113 15.85 6.63 16.51
CA ASP A 113 16.10 5.26 16.05
C ASP A 113 15.17 4.81 14.89
N ALA A 114 14.18 5.64 14.51
CA ALA A 114 13.17 5.28 13.51
C ALA A 114 13.76 4.83 12.17
N ILE A 115 14.81 5.52 11.71
CA ILE A 115 15.48 5.21 10.45
C ILE A 115 16.21 3.86 10.54
N GLU A 116 16.95 3.64 11.63
CA GLU A 116 17.69 2.39 11.83
C GLU A 116 16.74 1.20 11.93
N GLN A 117 15.64 1.35 12.66
CA GLN A 117 14.62 0.32 12.76
C GLN A 117 13.92 0.06 11.43
N ALA A 118 13.57 1.09 10.66
CA ALA A 118 12.97 0.94 9.35
C ALA A 118 13.91 0.22 8.36
N LEU A 119 15.19 0.58 8.32
CA LEU A 119 16.17 -0.10 7.48
C LEU A 119 16.40 -1.55 7.89
N LYS A 120 16.47 -1.83 9.20
CA LYS A 120 16.57 -3.19 9.74
C LYS A 120 15.38 -4.04 9.33
N LEU A 121 14.16 -3.49 9.39
CA LEU A 121 12.93 -4.19 9.00
C LEU A 121 12.95 -4.66 7.54
N VAL A 122 13.58 -3.92 6.65
CA VAL A 122 13.67 -4.25 5.22
C VAL A 122 15.02 -4.86 4.82
N ASN A 123 15.81 -5.33 5.77
CA ASN A 123 17.14 -5.91 5.54
C ASN A 123 18.09 -5.01 4.74
N LEU A 124 18.07 -3.70 5.02
CA LEU A 124 19.04 -2.74 4.50
C LEU A 124 19.97 -2.25 5.60
N PRO A 125 21.29 -2.09 5.31
CA PRO A 125 22.25 -1.65 6.31
C PRO A 125 22.09 -0.16 6.65
N TYR A 126 22.10 0.17 7.95
CA TYR A 126 21.99 1.57 8.42
C TYR A 126 23.23 2.42 8.12
N LYS A 127 24.43 1.82 8.18
CA LYS A 127 25.72 2.53 7.99
C LYS A 127 26.35 2.24 6.63
N ASP A 128 25.57 2.00 5.60
CA ASP A 128 26.07 1.79 4.25
C ASP A 128 26.57 3.11 3.62
N LYS A 129 27.71 3.04 2.94
CA LYS A 129 28.26 4.16 2.14
C LYS A 129 27.78 4.12 0.69
N LYS A 130 27.07 3.07 0.29
CA LYS A 130 26.57 2.90 -1.07
C LYS A 130 25.52 3.95 -1.39
N LEU A 131 25.69 4.66 -2.50
CA LEU A 131 24.75 5.69 -2.95
C LEU A 131 23.48 5.04 -3.52
N TYR A 132 22.34 5.73 -3.41
CA TYR A 132 21.08 5.26 -3.95
C TYR A 132 21.14 4.97 -5.46
N SER A 133 21.91 5.74 -6.22
CA SER A 133 22.16 5.47 -7.65
C SER A 133 22.75 4.09 -7.93
N GLN A 134 23.45 3.51 -6.96
CA GLN A 134 24.11 2.20 -7.04
C GLN A 134 23.22 1.04 -6.52
N TYR A 135 22.01 1.35 -6.00
CA TYR A 135 21.10 0.34 -5.49
C TYR A 135 20.50 -0.50 -6.63
N SER A 136 20.41 -1.81 -6.41
CA SER A 136 19.59 -2.68 -7.25
C SER A 136 18.11 -2.28 -7.15
N LEU A 137 17.28 -2.76 -8.09
CA LEU A 137 15.85 -2.50 -8.05
C LEU A 137 15.23 -2.98 -6.72
N GLY A 138 15.59 -4.18 -6.25
CA GLY A 138 15.13 -4.71 -4.97
C GLY A 138 15.57 -3.86 -3.76
N MET A 139 16.80 -3.33 -3.77
CA MET A 139 17.25 -2.40 -2.72
C MET A 139 16.47 -1.09 -2.76
N LYS A 140 16.18 -0.56 -3.94
CA LYS A 140 15.36 0.65 -4.12
C LYS A 140 13.94 0.44 -3.59
N GLN A 141 13.34 -0.68 -3.89
CA GLN A 141 12.02 -1.05 -3.42
C GLN A 141 11.98 -1.20 -1.89
N ARG A 142 12.96 -1.89 -1.31
CA ARG A 142 13.10 -2.01 0.15
C ARG A 142 13.27 -0.66 0.83
N LEU A 143 14.06 0.26 0.26
CA LEU A 143 14.20 1.61 0.79
C LEU A 143 12.88 2.40 0.74
N ALA A 144 12.10 2.25 -0.34
CA ALA A 144 10.80 2.87 -0.48
C ALA A 144 9.80 2.35 0.58
N ILE A 145 9.83 1.04 0.85
CA ILE A 145 9.02 0.44 1.92
C ILE A 145 9.52 0.92 3.30
N ALA A 146 10.85 1.02 3.53
CA ALA A 146 11.38 1.59 4.77
C ALA A 146 10.85 3.01 5.04
N LEU A 147 10.78 3.84 4.00
CA LEU A 147 10.17 5.17 4.08
C LEU A 147 8.70 5.10 4.48
N ALA A 148 7.95 4.14 3.94
CA ALA A 148 6.52 3.98 4.24
C ALA A 148 6.26 3.54 5.68
N VAL A 149 7.16 2.74 6.29
CA VAL A 149 6.98 2.21 7.65
C VAL A 149 7.68 3.00 8.75
N MET A 150 8.57 3.92 8.39
CA MET A 150 9.48 4.61 9.32
C MET A 150 8.78 5.34 10.48
N HIS A 151 7.57 5.84 10.28
CA HIS A 151 6.78 6.55 11.30
C HIS A 151 5.81 5.64 12.05
N ASP A 152 5.96 4.32 11.91
CA ASP A 152 5.14 3.28 12.57
C ASP A 152 3.63 3.39 12.30
N PRO A 153 3.19 3.46 11.04
CA PRO A 153 1.78 3.64 10.69
C PRO A 153 0.91 2.45 11.10
N GLU A 154 -0.41 2.67 11.23
CA GLU A 154 -1.40 1.61 11.46
C GLU A 154 -1.86 0.96 10.16
N ILE A 155 -1.86 1.72 9.08
CA ILE A 155 -2.24 1.27 7.73
C ILE A 155 -1.06 1.46 6.78
N LEU A 156 -0.86 0.49 5.88
CA LEU A 156 0.05 0.59 4.76
C LEU A 156 -0.72 0.46 3.45
N ILE A 157 -0.49 1.38 2.51
CA ILE A 157 -1.05 1.36 1.15
C ILE A 157 0.11 1.23 0.18
N LEU A 158 0.23 0.07 -0.47
CA LEU A 158 1.37 -0.30 -1.30
C LEU A 158 0.91 -0.61 -2.73
N ASP A 159 1.28 0.24 -3.67
CA ASP A 159 0.94 0.06 -5.09
C ASP A 159 2.05 -0.74 -5.80
N GLU A 160 1.71 -1.95 -6.26
CA GLU A 160 2.59 -2.88 -6.99
C GLU A 160 3.98 -3.07 -6.31
N PRO A 161 4.07 -3.35 -4.98
CA PRO A 161 5.36 -3.29 -4.25
C PRO A 161 6.36 -4.38 -4.63
N ILE A 162 5.94 -5.43 -5.33
CA ILE A 162 6.78 -6.56 -5.75
C ILE A 162 7.02 -6.59 -7.26
N ASN A 163 6.46 -5.63 -8.00
CA ASN A 163 6.60 -5.58 -9.45
C ASN A 163 8.06 -5.39 -9.89
N GLY A 164 8.50 -6.21 -10.84
CA GLY A 164 9.84 -6.14 -11.43
C GLY A 164 10.97 -6.68 -10.55
N LEU A 165 10.66 -7.28 -9.40
CA LEU A 165 11.63 -7.95 -8.57
C LEU A 165 11.93 -9.37 -9.06
N ASP A 166 13.12 -9.85 -8.74
CA ASP A 166 13.47 -11.26 -8.92
C ASP A 166 12.75 -12.15 -7.88
N PRO A 167 12.71 -13.48 -8.05
CA PRO A 167 12.00 -14.38 -7.15
C PRO A 167 12.44 -14.26 -5.68
N ILE A 168 13.71 -13.99 -5.43
CA ILE A 168 14.26 -13.82 -4.07
C ILE A 168 13.70 -12.51 -3.46
N GLY A 169 13.76 -11.41 -4.19
CA GLY A 169 13.20 -10.13 -3.76
C GLY A 169 11.71 -10.19 -3.51
N ILE A 170 10.94 -10.90 -4.34
CA ILE A 170 9.50 -11.15 -4.13
C ILE A 170 9.28 -11.87 -2.80
N ALA A 171 10.01 -12.97 -2.54
CA ALA A 171 9.87 -13.75 -1.31
C ALA A 171 10.21 -12.91 -0.06
N GLU A 172 11.27 -12.10 -0.11
CA GLU A 172 11.66 -11.21 0.99
C GLU A 172 10.60 -10.15 1.30
N ILE A 173 10.07 -9.45 0.28
CA ILE A 173 9.03 -8.44 0.47
C ILE A 173 7.74 -9.09 0.99
N ARG A 174 7.38 -10.28 0.49
CA ARG A 174 6.23 -11.03 0.96
C ARG A 174 6.33 -11.36 2.45
N THR A 175 7.45 -11.98 2.87
CA THR A 175 7.71 -12.29 4.28
C THR A 175 7.64 -11.04 5.16
N PHE A 176 8.16 -9.93 4.68
CA PHE A 176 8.10 -8.66 5.38
C PHE A 176 6.65 -8.14 5.54
N ILE A 177 5.84 -8.17 4.49
CA ILE A 177 4.43 -7.75 4.52
C ILE A 177 3.63 -8.64 5.50
N GLU A 178 3.88 -9.95 5.48
CA GLU A 178 3.27 -10.89 6.42
C GLU A 178 3.65 -10.60 7.88
N ASP A 179 4.93 -10.32 8.16
CA ASP A 179 5.39 -9.95 9.51
C ASP A 179 4.68 -8.69 10.03
N LEU A 180 4.55 -7.68 9.17
CA LEU A 180 3.85 -6.44 9.53
C LEU A 180 2.37 -6.67 9.89
N SER A 181 1.68 -7.52 9.15
CA SER A 181 0.28 -7.84 9.44
C SER A 181 0.14 -8.78 10.63
N LYS A 182 0.74 -9.98 10.57
CA LYS A 182 0.52 -11.07 11.53
C LYS A 182 1.14 -10.80 12.90
N ASN A 183 2.36 -10.24 12.93
CA ASN A 183 3.11 -10.05 14.18
C ASN A 183 3.00 -8.64 14.75
N ARG A 184 2.69 -7.64 13.92
CA ARG A 184 2.62 -6.22 14.34
C ARG A 184 1.22 -5.63 14.24
N GLY A 185 0.23 -6.42 13.79
CA GLY A 185 -1.17 -6.02 13.72
C GLY A 185 -1.46 -4.88 12.73
N LYS A 186 -0.58 -4.64 11.74
CA LYS A 186 -0.78 -3.60 10.74
C LYS A 186 -1.86 -4.02 9.74
N THR A 187 -2.63 -3.06 9.27
CA THR A 187 -3.55 -3.28 8.13
C THR A 187 -2.83 -2.92 6.84
N ILE A 188 -2.92 -3.76 5.83
CA ILE A 188 -2.20 -3.55 4.58
C ILE A 188 -3.15 -3.64 3.39
N LEU A 189 -3.17 -2.60 2.57
CA LEU A 189 -3.81 -2.59 1.26
C LEU A 189 -2.70 -2.66 0.21
N ILE A 190 -2.68 -3.74 -0.56
CA ILE A 190 -1.68 -3.98 -1.60
C ILE A 190 -2.35 -4.14 -2.96
N SER A 191 -1.80 -3.52 -4.01
CA SER A 191 -2.23 -3.80 -5.38
C SER A 191 -1.29 -4.77 -6.08
N SER A 192 -1.84 -5.57 -6.98
CA SER A 192 -1.08 -6.31 -7.98
C SER A 192 -1.93 -6.56 -9.24
N HIS A 193 -1.27 -6.83 -10.34
CA HIS A 193 -1.90 -7.35 -11.56
C HIS A 193 -1.71 -8.87 -11.73
N ILE A 194 -1.06 -9.53 -10.76
CA ILE A 194 -0.73 -10.96 -10.78
C ILE A 194 -1.49 -11.66 -9.65
N LEU A 195 -2.44 -12.53 -10.02
CA LEU A 195 -3.29 -13.24 -9.05
C LEU A 195 -2.46 -14.11 -8.10
N SER A 196 -1.47 -14.87 -8.61
CA SER A 196 -0.64 -15.76 -7.80
C SER A 196 0.19 -15.03 -6.73
N GLU A 197 0.47 -13.75 -6.90
CA GLU A 197 1.13 -12.92 -5.89
C GLU A 197 0.19 -12.57 -4.74
N ILE A 198 -1.04 -12.18 -5.09
CA ILE A 198 -2.07 -11.81 -4.12
C ILE A 198 -2.60 -13.02 -3.36
N ALA A 199 -2.85 -14.13 -4.06
CA ALA A 199 -3.42 -15.35 -3.48
C ALA A 199 -2.60 -15.91 -2.30
N VAL A 200 -1.29 -15.78 -2.34
CA VAL A 200 -0.41 -16.26 -1.25
C VAL A 200 -0.34 -15.29 -0.08
N LEU A 201 -0.64 -14.01 -0.31
CA LEU A 201 -0.37 -12.95 0.65
C LEU A 201 -1.63 -12.38 1.31
N ALA A 202 -2.71 -12.21 0.53
CA ALA A 202 -3.91 -11.50 0.98
C ALA A 202 -4.87 -12.39 1.77
N ASP A 203 -5.45 -11.83 2.82
CA ASP A 203 -6.56 -12.45 3.55
C ASP A 203 -7.90 -12.18 2.87
N ASP A 204 -8.08 -10.95 2.37
CA ASP A 204 -9.25 -10.51 1.63
C ASP A 204 -8.81 -9.91 0.29
N ILE A 205 -9.64 -10.00 -0.74
CA ILE A 205 -9.35 -9.52 -2.08
C ILE A 205 -10.52 -8.75 -2.68
N GLY A 206 -10.19 -7.69 -3.42
CA GLY A 206 -11.10 -7.01 -4.33
C GLY A 206 -10.58 -7.11 -5.75
N ILE A 207 -11.41 -7.58 -6.68
CA ILE A 207 -11.06 -7.67 -8.10
C ILE A 207 -11.67 -6.47 -8.82
N ILE A 208 -10.81 -5.66 -9.43
CA ILE A 208 -11.23 -4.46 -10.18
C ILE A 208 -10.92 -4.62 -11.68
N ASP A 209 -11.90 -4.32 -12.53
CA ASP A 209 -11.70 -4.22 -13.99
C ASP A 209 -12.40 -2.97 -14.52
N LYS A 210 -11.71 -2.22 -15.38
CA LYS A 210 -12.22 -0.98 -16.00
C LYS A 210 -12.87 0.00 -15.01
N GLY A 211 -12.30 0.11 -13.82
CA GLY A 211 -12.78 1.00 -12.77
C GLY A 211 -13.92 0.46 -11.90
N VAL A 212 -14.42 -0.73 -12.17
CA VAL A 212 -15.55 -1.34 -11.44
C VAL A 212 -15.05 -2.50 -10.58
N LEU A 213 -15.51 -2.59 -9.33
CA LEU A 213 -15.27 -3.75 -8.48
C LEU A 213 -16.15 -4.92 -8.96
N ILE A 214 -15.52 -5.97 -9.45
CA ILE A 214 -16.19 -7.15 -9.99
C ILE A 214 -16.57 -8.12 -8.87
N GLU A 215 -15.65 -8.31 -7.92
CA GLU A 215 -15.84 -9.21 -6.79
C GLU A 215 -15.05 -8.73 -5.57
N GLU A 216 -15.57 -8.97 -4.38
CA GLU A 216 -14.90 -8.73 -3.10
C GLU A 216 -15.24 -9.86 -2.13
N GLY A 217 -14.25 -10.34 -1.40
CA GLY A 217 -14.44 -11.40 -0.41
C GLY A 217 -13.13 -11.84 0.24
N SER A 218 -13.21 -12.82 1.16
CA SER A 218 -12.02 -13.48 1.66
C SER A 218 -11.42 -14.39 0.59
N MET A 219 -10.10 -14.57 0.59
CA MET A 219 -9.45 -15.53 -0.30
C MET A 219 -10.07 -16.92 -0.18
N LYS A 220 -10.37 -17.36 1.04
CA LYS A 220 -10.99 -18.65 1.31
C LYS A 220 -12.37 -18.80 0.65
N GLU A 221 -13.23 -17.78 0.74
CA GLU A 221 -14.56 -17.78 0.10
C GLU A 221 -14.46 -17.83 -1.42
N LEU A 222 -13.47 -17.14 -2.00
CA LEU A 222 -13.24 -17.12 -3.44
C LEU A 222 -12.70 -18.47 -3.95
N GLU A 223 -11.80 -19.10 -3.21
CA GLU A 223 -11.30 -20.46 -3.49
C GLU A 223 -12.42 -21.50 -3.45
N GLU A 224 -13.29 -21.44 -2.43
CA GLU A 224 -14.45 -22.34 -2.29
C GLU A 224 -15.47 -22.16 -3.43
N LYS A 225 -15.75 -20.91 -3.83
CA LYS A 225 -16.68 -20.60 -4.94
C LYS A 225 -16.13 -21.01 -6.30
N ASN A 226 -14.84 -20.77 -6.52
CA ASN A 226 -14.19 -20.99 -7.81
C ASN A 226 -13.44 -22.32 -7.90
N GLY A 227 -13.65 -23.27 -7.01
CA GLY A 227 -12.97 -24.54 -6.78
C GLY A 227 -12.53 -25.38 -8.01
N LYS A 228 -12.27 -24.73 -9.14
CA LYS A 228 -11.79 -25.28 -10.42
C LYS A 228 -10.70 -24.43 -11.11
N TYR A 229 -10.20 -23.33 -10.52
CA TYR A 229 -9.32 -22.39 -11.24
C TYR A 229 -8.01 -22.01 -10.52
N ILE A 230 -7.55 -22.84 -9.59
CA ILE A 230 -6.18 -22.74 -9.06
C ILE A 230 -5.46 -24.05 -9.32
#